data_b41b49cea9abfb14cbc9accd58ca44b6
#
_entry.id   b41b49cea9abfb14cbc9accd58ca44b6
#
_cell.length_a   1.000
_cell.length_b   1.000
_cell.length_c   1.000
_cell.angle_alpha   90.00
_cell.angle_beta   90.00
_cell.angle_gamma   90.00
#
_symmetry.space_group_name_H-M   'P 1'
#
loop_
_entity.id
_entity.type
_entity.pdbx_description
1 polymer ?
#
loop_
_entity_poly.entity_id
_entity_poly.type
_entity_poly.pdbx_seq_one_letter_code
_entity_poly.pdbx_strand_id
1 'polypeptide(L)'
;MFLTVDVATEQFNGGHVVIKLEKSLFELNFKELAYIKNLIDRIILIEKSVLKPEGFNIYISEKEISIIPRWCGDINVAFFGGLKIVPMSSEDVRKIILSKIYESNF
;
A
#
# COMPACT_ATOMS: atom_id res chain seq x y z
N MET A 1 18.96 -0.72 -5.13
CA MET A 1 17.64 -0.66 -5.78
C MET A 1 17.05 0.73 -5.62
N PHE A 2 16.25 1.17 -6.56
CA PHE A 2 15.76 2.55 -6.60
C PHE A 2 14.50 2.81 -5.74
N LEU A 3 13.96 1.78 -5.10
CA LEU A 3 12.78 1.91 -4.23
C LEU A 3 12.87 0.98 -3.03
N THR A 4 12.05 1.29 -2.02
CA THR A 4 11.81 0.41 -0.88
C THR A 4 10.31 0.35 -0.64
N VAL A 5 9.85 -0.75 -0.07
CA VAL A 5 8.45 -0.93 0.32
C VAL A 5 8.38 -0.98 1.83
N ASP A 6 7.51 -0.15 2.41
CA ASP A 6 7.33 -0.13 3.85
C ASP A 6 5.84 0.05 4.16
N VAL A 7 5.49 -0.03 5.42
CA VAL A 7 4.13 0.23 5.87
C VAL A 7 3.99 1.69 6.26
N ALA A 8 2.80 2.24 6.09
CA ALA A 8 2.54 3.60 6.56
C ALA A 8 2.57 3.62 8.10
N THR A 9 3.12 4.71 8.65
CA THR A 9 3.20 4.89 10.10
C THR A 9 1.82 4.91 10.72
N GLU A 10 0.88 5.57 10.06
CA GLU A 10 -0.50 5.61 10.49
C GLU A 10 -1.36 4.81 9.50
N GLN A 11 -2.22 3.96 10.04
CA GLN A 11 -3.10 3.12 9.24
C GLN A 11 -4.52 3.68 9.28
N PHE A 12 -5.04 4.04 8.12
CA PHE A 12 -6.45 4.48 8.00
C PHE A 12 -7.40 3.31 8.32
N ASN A 13 -7.30 2.25 7.54
CA ASN A 13 -7.79 0.92 7.88
C ASN A 13 -6.54 0.05 8.00
N GLY A 14 -6.60 -1.21 7.79
CA GLY A 14 -5.39 -2.01 7.68
C GLY A 14 -4.83 -2.00 6.26
N GLY A 15 -3.60 -2.43 6.11
CA GLY A 15 -3.01 -2.70 4.80
C GLY A 15 -2.42 -1.51 4.05
N HIS A 16 -2.31 -0.34 4.65
CA HIS A 16 -1.71 0.82 4.00
C HIS A 16 -0.20 0.61 3.83
N VAL A 17 0.23 0.43 2.59
CA VAL A 17 1.63 0.18 2.21
C VAL A 17 2.13 1.37 1.38
N VAL A 18 3.39 1.71 1.56
CA VAL A 18 4.03 2.82 0.85
C VAL A 18 5.24 2.31 0.08
N ILE A 19 5.32 2.66 -1.19
CA ILE A 19 6.51 2.46 -2.01
C ILE A 19 7.27 3.78 -1.98
N LYS A 20 8.47 3.77 -1.43
CA LYS A 20 9.33 4.96 -1.34
C LYS A 20 10.37 4.91 -2.44
N LEU A 21 10.44 5.99 -3.22
CA LEU A 21 11.37 6.11 -4.34
C LEU A 21 12.62 6.88 -3.91
N GLU A 22 13.79 6.41 -4.32
CA GLU A 22 15.04 7.11 -4.03
C GLU A 22 15.26 8.30 -4.95
N LYS A 23 14.66 8.27 -6.15
CA LYS A 23 14.70 9.40 -7.08
C LYS A 23 13.28 9.77 -7.48
N SER A 24 13.12 10.97 -8.04
CA SER A 24 11.82 11.47 -8.45
C SER A 24 11.16 10.56 -9.46
N LEU A 25 9.83 10.42 -9.36
CA LEU A 25 9.02 9.72 -10.34
C LEU A 25 9.31 10.21 -11.77
N PHE A 26 9.59 11.50 -11.91
CA PHE A 26 9.86 12.11 -13.21
C PHE A 26 11.22 11.71 -13.80
N GLU A 27 12.10 11.16 -13.00
CA GLU A 27 13.42 10.71 -13.43
C GLU A 27 13.47 9.22 -13.75
N LEU A 28 12.36 8.51 -13.56
CA LEU A 28 12.31 7.07 -13.82
C LEU A 28 12.20 6.78 -15.32
N ASN A 29 12.90 5.73 -15.76
CA ASN A 29 12.78 5.25 -17.13
C ASN A 29 11.62 4.26 -17.25
N PHE A 30 11.31 3.82 -18.47
CA PHE A 30 10.18 2.91 -18.70
C PHE A 30 10.36 1.56 -18.00
N LYS A 31 11.59 1.07 -17.91
CA LYS A 31 11.87 -0.21 -17.26
C LYS A 31 11.57 -0.11 -15.75
N GLU A 32 11.95 1.00 -15.14
CA GLU A 32 11.66 1.26 -13.73
C GLU A 32 10.17 1.44 -13.48
N LEU A 33 9.48 2.15 -14.38
CA LEU A 33 8.03 2.31 -14.28
C LEU A 33 7.30 0.97 -14.42
N ALA A 34 7.75 0.11 -15.33
CA ALA A 34 7.19 -1.23 -15.48
C ALA A 34 7.40 -2.07 -14.22
N TYR A 35 8.55 -1.94 -13.59
CA TYR A 35 8.82 -2.61 -12.33
C TYR A 35 7.85 -2.16 -11.23
N ILE A 36 7.61 -0.86 -11.13
CA ILE A 36 6.67 -0.30 -10.15
C ILE A 36 5.25 -0.82 -10.42
N LYS A 37 4.82 -0.84 -11.67
CA LYS A 37 3.49 -1.34 -12.03
C LYS A 37 3.32 -2.80 -11.61
N ASN A 38 4.31 -3.63 -11.87
CA ASN A 38 4.27 -5.03 -11.46
C ASN A 38 4.27 -5.19 -9.94
N LEU A 39 5.00 -4.35 -9.25
CA LEU A 39 5.03 -4.33 -7.79
C LEU A 39 3.67 -3.95 -7.21
N ILE A 40 3.04 -2.92 -7.76
CA ILE A 40 1.69 -2.52 -7.34
C ILE A 40 0.71 -3.67 -7.55
N ASP A 41 0.76 -4.33 -8.69
CA ASP A 41 -0.12 -5.46 -8.98
C ASP A 41 0.05 -6.58 -7.95
N ARG A 42 1.28 -6.88 -7.56
CA ARG A 42 1.56 -7.90 -6.54
C ARG A 42 1.04 -7.50 -5.17
N ILE A 43 1.24 -6.26 -4.77
CA ILE A 43 0.76 -5.76 -3.48
C ILE A 43 -0.76 -5.86 -3.44
N ILE A 44 -1.44 -5.42 -4.48
CA ILE A 44 -2.89 -5.49 -4.57
C ILE A 44 -3.37 -6.93 -4.47
N LEU A 45 -2.73 -7.85 -5.18
CA LEU A 45 -3.10 -9.26 -5.15
C LEU A 45 -2.97 -9.86 -3.75
N ILE A 46 -1.88 -9.55 -3.07
CA ILE A 46 -1.64 -10.02 -1.70
C ILE A 46 -2.71 -9.46 -0.76
N GLU A 47 -2.99 -8.17 -0.84
CA GLU A 47 -3.97 -7.55 0.04
C GLU A 47 -5.39 -8.03 -0.23
N LYS A 48 -5.74 -8.29 -1.48
CA LYS A 48 -7.03 -8.92 -1.82
C LYS A 48 -7.16 -10.30 -1.19
N SER A 49 -6.09 -11.05 -1.17
CA SER A 49 -6.07 -12.39 -0.58
C SER A 49 -6.21 -12.36 0.94
N VAL A 50 -5.54 -11.42 1.59
CA VAL A 50 -5.45 -11.38 3.06
C VAL A 50 -6.59 -10.59 3.68
N LEU A 51 -6.90 -9.41 3.14
CA LEU A 51 -7.83 -8.46 3.75
C LEU A 51 -9.18 -8.37 3.03
N LYS A 52 -9.24 -8.84 1.79
CA LYS A 52 -10.45 -8.86 0.97
C LYS A 52 -11.13 -7.49 0.86
N PRO A 53 -10.39 -6.42 0.49
CA PRO A 53 -11.00 -5.11 0.32
C PRO A 53 -11.88 -5.07 -0.91
N GLU A 54 -12.77 -4.07 -0.93
CA GLU A 54 -13.66 -3.85 -2.08
C GLU A 54 -12.98 -3.02 -3.18
N GLY A 55 -11.95 -2.27 -2.83
CA GLY A 55 -11.20 -1.47 -3.78
C GLY A 55 -9.95 -0.90 -3.14
N PHE A 56 -9.27 -0.05 -3.89
CA PHE A 56 -8.02 0.59 -3.44
C PHE A 56 -8.00 2.04 -3.84
N ASN A 57 -7.40 2.87 -2.99
CA ASN A 57 -6.93 4.19 -3.39
C ASN A 57 -5.42 4.12 -3.57
N ILE A 58 -4.94 4.66 -4.67
CA ILE A 58 -3.51 4.74 -4.94
C ILE A 58 -3.16 6.21 -5.09
N TYR A 59 -2.34 6.73 -4.19
CA TYR A 59 -1.87 8.10 -4.21
C TYR A 59 -0.44 8.13 -4.67
N ILE A 60 -0.18 8.93 -5.71
CA ILE A 60 1.15 9.03 -6.31
C ILE A 60 1.67 10.44 -6.07
N SER A 61 2.80 10.54 -5.40
CA SER A 61 3.55 11.78 -5.29
C SER A 61 4.90 11.61 -5.99
N GLU A 62 5.69 12.65 -6.00
CA GLU A 62 6.97 12.62 -6.69
C GLU A 62 7.90 11.50 -6.18
N LYS A 63 7.87 11.21 -4.88
CA LYS A 63 8.77 10.23 -4.28
C LYS A 63 8.09 9.10 -3.52
N GLU A 64 6.77 9.07 -3.49
CA GLU A 64 6.04 8.03 -2.78
C GLU A 64 4.79 7.60 -3.53
N ILE A 65 4.47 6.33 -3.41
CA ILE A 65 3.22 5.76 -3.91
C ILE A 65 2.57 5.03 -2.74
N SER A 66 1.38 5.50 -2.34
CA SER A 66 0.62 4.87 -1.25
C SER A 66 -0.46 3.99 -1.82
N ILE A 67 -0.58 2.78 -1.29
CA ILE A 67 -1.62 1.82 -1.67
C ILE A 67 -2.48 1.58 -0.44
N ILE A 68 -3.74 1.99 -0.52
CA ILE A 68 -4.66 1.97 0.61
C ILE A 68 -5.87 1.13 0.27
N PRO A 69 -6.06 -0.03 0.92
CA PRO A 69 -7.27 -0.84 0.72
C PRO A 69 -8.49 -0.12 1.31
N ARG A 70 -9.61 -0.25 0.62
CA ARG A 70 -10.84 0.43 0.99
C ARG A 70 -12.01 -0.54 1.06
N TRP A 71 -12.92 -0.30 2.00
CA TRP A 71 -14.15 -1.09 2.20
C TRP A 71 -15.37 -0.20 2.17
N CYS A 72 -16.51 -0.75 1.81
CA CYS A 72 -17.77 -0.03 1.82
C CYS A 72 -18.04 0.54 3.22
N GLY A 73 -18.37 1.81 3.29
CA GLY A 73 -18.67 2.48 4.55
C GLY A 73 -17.46 3.06 5.28
N ASP A 74 -16.24 2.76 4.86
CA ASP A 74 -15.06 3.24 5.56
C ASP A 74 -14.87 4.76 5.47
N ILE A 75 -15.43 5.38 4.46
CA ILE A 75 -15.35 6.83 4.30
C ILE A 75 -15.99 7.58 5.46
N ASN A 76 -16.98 6.97 6.10
CA ASN A 76 -17.63 7.57 7.25
C ASN A 76 -16.71 7.71 8.46
N VAL A 77 -15.67 6.91 8.51
CA VAL A 77 -14.65 6.96 9.56
C VAL A 77 -13.96 8.32 9.59
N ALA A 78 -13.66 8.89 8.42
CA ALA A 78 -13.01 10.20 8.31
C ALA A 78 -13.91 11.32 8.86
N PHE A 79 -15.22 11.21 8.66
CA PHE A 79 -16.17 12.24 9.12
C PHE A 79 -16.58 12.08 10.58
N PHE A 80 -16.68 10.86 11.06
CA PHE A 80 -17.17 10.56 12.40
C PHE A 80 -16.09 10.10 13.37
N GLY A 81 -14.86 10.16 12.95
CA GLY A 81 -13.71 10.14 13.86
C GLY A 81 -13.35 8.82 14.46
N GLY A 82 -13.64 7.69 13.84
CA GLY A 82 -12.99 6.67 14.51
C GLY A 82 -13.28 5.21 14.31
N LEU A 83 -14.30 4.84 13.60
CA LEU A 83 -14.56 3.42 13.37
C LEU A 83 -13.75 2.93 12.18
N LYS A 84 -12.80 2.07 12.43
CA LYS A 84 -12.05 1.39 11.36
C LYS A 84 -12.76 0.09 11.03
N ILE A 85 -12.94 -0.18 9.73
CA ILE A 85 -13.57 -1.42 9.26
C ILE A 85 -12.67 -2.61 9.53
N VAL A 86 -11.36 -2.44 9.25
CA VAL A 86 -10.36 -3.47 9.50
C VAL A 86 -9.24 -2.82 10.32
N PRO A 87 -9.37 -2.80 11.65
CA PRO A 87 -8.37 -2.16 12.51
C PRO A 87 -7.09 -3.00 12.55
N MET A 88 -6.01 -2.42 12.05
CA MET A 88 -4.68 -3.00 12.11
C MET A 88 -3.69 -1.91 12.46
N SER A 89 -2.73 -2.22 13.31
CA SER A 89 -1.60 -1.33 13.56
C SER A 89 -0.57 -1.45 12.44
N SER A 90 0.36 -0.50 12.35
CA SER A 90 1.47 -0.61 11.40
C SER A 90 2.30 -1.87 11.65
N GLU A 91 2.41 -2.28 12.90
CA GLU A 91 3.09 -3.52 13.28
C GLU A 91 2.40 -4.75 12.69
N ASP A 92 1.08 -4.80 12.75
CA ASP A 92 0.30 -5.90 12.17
C ASP A 92 0.47 -5.95 10.66
N VAL A 93 0.42 -4.80 10.00
CA VAL A 93 0.62 -4.71 8.54
C VAL A 93 2.01 -5.20 8.18
N ARG A 94 3.02 -4.81 8.96
CA ARG A 94 4.39 -5.26 8.74
C ARG A 94 4.52 -6.77 8.82
N LYS A 95 3.93 -7.38 9.84
CA LYS A 95 4.02 -8.83 10.04
C LYS A 95 3.25 -9.64 9.02
N ILE A 96 2.05 -9.18 8.66
CA ILE A 96 1.13 -9.97 7.83
C ILE A 96 1.29 -9.65 6.35
N ILE A 97 1.35 -8.39 6.00
CA ILE A 97 1.33 -7.96 4.61
C ILE A 97 2.74 -7.80 4.04
N LEU A 98 3.57 -7.02 4.72
CA LEU A 98 4.90 -6.70 4.22
C LEU A 98 5.77 -7.96 4.07
N SER A 99 5.69 -8.89 5.01
CA SER A 99 6.42 -10.15 4.92
C SER A 99 6.04 -10.92 3.66
N LYS A 100 4.76 -10.96 3.31
CA LYS A 100 4.30 -11.66 2.10
C LYS A 100 4.78 -10.97 0.83
N ILE A 101 4.86 -9.64 0.83
CA ILE A 101 5.38 -8.88 -0.30
C ILE A 101 6.83 -9.27 -0.55
N TYR A 102 7.65 -9.30 0.48
CA TYR A 102 9.06 -9.66 0.34
C TYR A 102 9.27 -11.12 -0.03
N GLU A 103 8.40 -12.01 0.42
CA GLU A 103 8.46 -13.42 0.04
C GLU A 103 8.14 -13.66 -1.43
N SER A 104 7.45 -12.73 -2.08
CA SER A 104 6.97 -12.91 -3.46
C SER A 104 8.04 -12.68 -4.53
N ASN A 105 9.26 -12.31 -4.17
CA ASN A 105 10.37 -12.10 -5.12
C ASN A 105 10.07 -11.06 -6.20
N PHE A 106 9.59 -9.92 -5.80
CA PHE A 106 9.41 -8.82 -6.75
C PHE A 106 10.72 -8.09 -7.04
#